data_5aa71fce0dc2c5871326900f2541bc23
#
_entry.id   5aa71fce0dc2c5871326900f2541bc23
#
_cell.length_a   1.000
_cell.length_b   1.000
_cell.length_c   1.000
_cell.angle_alpha   90.00
_cell.angle_beta   90.00
_cell.angle_gamma   90.00
#
_symmetry.space_group_name_H-M   'P 1'
#
loop_
_entity.id
_entity.type
_entity.pdbx_description
1 polymer ?
#
loop_
_entity_poly.entity_id
_entity_poly.type
_entity_poly.pdbx_seq_one_letter_code
_entity_poly.pdbx_strand_id
1 'polypeptide(L)'
;MTTSSKIKTFLIIFFIAIFAIIAARHFIGLHFEKKFSVRPAPGVIVSKVEKSLFYKSIETFGTAIAQNSKAYRVQASNINGKLNLENRFVKKGEKILTLKDGGSLIADFAGKVGKREIAQGVLGSESLIITLDDLKKIVIDIKVPENYVGVLKTGLKAEVTSSAYKKIFKGKIETISSRIDPSTRSILSRIIVDNSNFEIIPGQLMTVKIIYDEKKQIGVPESAVTIQGSTAFVYTVNDDTAEKKNIEIGKRNFGKVSVISGLSEGDIVISEGVSKVRDKGKIKIVTSAN
;
A
#
# COMPACT_ATOMS: atom_id res chain seq x y z
N MET A 1 74.86 31.37 52.31
CA MET A 1 73.54 31.67 51.76
C MET A 1 72.55 31.51 52.88
N THR A 2 71.93 32.54 53.36
CA THR A 2 71.04 32.56 54.47
C THR A 2 69.70 31.82 54.13
N THR A 3 69.10 31.11 55.05
CA THR A 3 67.84 30.31 54.92
C THR A 3 66.72 31.15 54.31
N SER A 4 66.66 32.44 54.48
CA SER A 4 65.73 33.43 53.92
C SER A 4 65.83 33.54 52.37
N SER A 5 67.02 33.42 51.79
CA SER A 5 67.18 33.45 50.30
C SER A 5 66.63 32.23 49.62
N LYS A 6 66.84 31.04 50.21
CA LYS A 6 66.29 29.77 49.67
C LYS A 6 64.77 29.70 49.66
N ILE A 7 64.13 30.29 50.71
CA ILE A 7 62.67 30.37 50.82
C ILE A 7 62.09 31.31 49.74
N LYS A 8 62.73 32.47 49.49
CA LYS A 8 62.32 33.40 48.46
C LYS A 8 62.41 32.79 47.07
N THR A 9 63.50 32.08 46.77
CA THR A 9 63.66 31.37 45.48
C THR A 9 62.62 30.27 45.30
N PHE A 10 62.34 29.52 46.33
CA PHE A 10 61.26 28.47 46.28
C PHE A 10 59.91 29.10 46.03
N LEU A 11 59.55 30.19 46.69
CA LEU A 11 58.26 30.86 46.46
C LEU A 11 58.13 31.40 45.02
N ILE A 12 59.19 31.95 44.47
CA ILE A 12 59.20 32.47 43.08
C ILE A 12 58.96 31.30 42.09
N ILE A 13 59.68 30.19 42.27
CA ILE A 13 59.51 29.00 41.41
C ILE A 13 58.12 28.47 41.53
N PHE A 14 57.57 28.42 42.76
CA PHE A 14 56.20 27.97 43.00
C PHE A 14 55.13 28.81 42.29
N PHE A 15 55.27 30.15 42.37
CA PHE A 15 54.33 31.05 41.64
C PHE A 15 54.50 30.99 40.14
N ILE A 16 55.73 30.82 39.63
CA ILE A 16 55.95 30.61 38.20
C ILE A 16 55.31 29.31 37.73
N ALA A 17 55.41 28.21 38.51
CA ALA A 17 54.79 26.95 38.20
C ALA A 17 53.24 27.07 38.18
N ILE A 18 52.66 27.76 39.16
CA ILE A 18 51.20 28.00 39.19
C ILE A 18 50.78 28.82 37.98
N PHE A 19 51.51 29.90 37.65
CA PHE A 19 51.21 30.73 36.49
C PHE A 19 51.32 29.94 35.18
N ALA A 20 52.34 29.09 35.05
CA ALA A 20 52.47 28.20 33.87
C ALA A 20 51.31 27.22 33.72
N ILE A 21 50.83 26.67 34.86
CA ILE A 21 49.65 25.76 34.84
C ILE A 21 48.38 26.51 34.45
N ILE A 22 48.18 27.74 34.97
CA ILE A 22 47.00 28.56 34.62
C ILE A 22 47.07 28.98 33.15
N ALA A 23 48.23 29.39 32.65
CA ALA A 23 48.43 29.75 31.25
C ALA A 23 48.21 28.55 30.33
N ALA A 24 48.77 27.38 30.67
CA ALA A 24 48.55 26.15 29.91
C ALA A 24 47.07 25.74 29.86
N ARG A 25 46.36 25.82 30.99
CA ARG A 25 44.92 25.54 31.04
C ARG A 25 44.11 26.52 30.19
N HIS A 26 44.48 27.80 30.18
CA HIS A 26 43.82 28.82 29.35
C HIS A 26 44.07 28.57 27.86
N PHE A 27 45.30 28.28 27.43
CA PHE A 27 45.60 27.96 26.04
C PHE A 27 44.98 26.64 25.57
N ILE A 28 44.95 25.61 26.42
CA ILE A 28 44.28 24.36 26.16
C ILE A 28 42.77 24.60 25.99
N GLY A 29 42.16 25.41 26.90
CA GLY A 29 40.75 25.79 26.81
C GLY A 29 40.39 26.44 25.47
N LEU A 30 41.18 27.46 25.07
CA LEU A 30 41.01 28.16 23.79
C LEU A 30 41.17 27.23 22.57
N HIS A 31 42.11 26.27 22.64
CA HIS A 31 42.31 25.29 21.56
C HIS A 31 41.17 24.33 21.45
N PHE A 32 40.63 23.86 22.57
CA PHE A 32 39.46 22.98 22.60
C PHE A 32 38.19 23.70 22.17
N GLU A 33 37.95 24.94 22.60
CA GLU A 33 36.82 25.74 22.13
C GLU A 33 36.82 25.89 20.60
N LYS A 34 37.96 26.24 19.98
CA LYS A 34 38.09 26.36 18.53
C LYS A 34 37.83 25.04 17.80
N LYS A 35 38.26 23.92 18.36
CA LYS A 35 38.18 22.59 17.68
C LYS A 35 36.82 21.93 17.84
N PHE A 36 36.07 22.19 18.90
CA PHE A 36 34.80 21.56 19.22
C PHE A 36 33.59 22.50 19.17
N SER A 37 33.75 23.78 18.92
CA SER A 37 32.65 24.74 18.80
C SER A 37 31.90 24.63 17.47
N VAL A 38 32.54 24.12 16.42
CA VAL A 38 31.90 23.91 15.11
C VAL A 38 31.44 22.45 15.02
N ARG A 39 30.19 22.20 15.38
CA ARG A 39 29.60 20.92 15.09
C ARG A 39 29.56 20.74 13.56
N PRO A 40 30.03 19.61 13.01
CA PRO A 40 29.95 19.37 11.59
C PRO A 40 28.47 19.39 11.16
N ALA A 41 28.22 19.97 10.00
CA ALA A 41 26.86 19.99 9.43
C ALA A 41 26.33 18.57 9.30
N PRO A 42 25.12 18.28 9.83
CA PRO A 42 24.55 16.95 9.75
C PRO A 42 24.31 16.55 8.29
N GLY A 43 24.65 15.29 7.95
CA GLY A 43 24.30 14.70 6.66
C GLY A 43 22.80 14.43 6.60
N VAL A 44 22.17 14.85 5.52
CA VAL A 44 20.74 14.68 5.26
C VAL A 44 20.49 14.17 3.86
N ILE A 45 19.41 13.39 3.67
CA ILE A 45 18.91 13.02 2.35
C ILE A 45 17.74 13.95 2.03
N VAL A 46 17.66 14.37 0.79
CA VAL A 46 16.63 15.29 0.31
C VAL A 46 15.73 14.62 -0.73
N SER A 47 14.51 15.10 -0.83
CA SER A 47 13.53 14.67 -1.83
C SER A 47 12.93 15.90 -2.50
N LYS A 48 12.75 15.83 -3.82
CA LYS A 48 12.07 16.86 -4.58
C LYS A 48 10.56 16.72 -4.39
N VAL A 49 9.90 17.83 -4.18
CA VAL A 49 8.44 17.93 -4.04
C VAL A 49 7.79 17.81 -5.42
N GLU A 50 6.98 16.79 -5.61
CA GLU A 50 6.31 16.49 -6.87
C GLU A 50 4.84 16.18 -6.67
N LYS A 51 4.04 16.37 -7.71
CA LYS A 51 2.65 15.92 -7.71
C LYS A 51 2.57 14.41 -7.71
N SER A 52 1.88 13.86 -6.73
CA SER A 52 1.59 12.44 -6.58
C SER A 52 0.09 12.20 -6.54
N LEU A 53 -0.32 10.97 -6.82
CA LEU A 53 -1.71 10.58 -6.80
C LEU A 53 -2.12 10.22 -5.38
N PHE A 54 -3.16 10.89 -4.87
CA PHE A 54 -3.76 10.60 -3.57
C PHE A 54 -5.22 10.23 -3.76
N TYR A 55 -5.70 9.23 -3.01
CA TYR A 55 -7.07 8.77 -3.07
C TYR A 55 -7.57 8.35 -1.68
N LYS A 56 -8.87 8.12 -1.57
CA LYS A 56 -9.49 7.38 -0.47
C LYS A 56 -9.84 6.00 -0.95
N SER A 57 -9.94 5.04 -0.05
CA SER A 57 -10.32 3.67 -0.38
C SER A 57 -11.35 3.12 0.59
N ILE A 58 -12.16 2.18 0.07
CA ILE A 58 -13.05 1.34 0.85
C ILE A 58 -12.51 -0.07 0.72
N GLU A 59 -12.21 -0.72 1.83
CA GLU A 59 -11.75 -2.11 1.86
C GLU A 59 -12.91 -3.01 2.28
N THR A 60 -13.13 -4.06 1.52
CA THR A 60 -14.17 -5.06 1.73
C THR A 60 -13.72 -6.39 1.15
N PHE A 61 -14.54 -7.40 1.27
CA PHE A 61 -14.28 -8.72 0.69
C PHE A 61 -15.53 -9.26 0.01
N GLY A 62 -15.33 -10.20 -0.90
CA GLY A 62 -16.40 -10.87 -1.60
C GLY A 62 -15.94 -12.20 -2.18
N THR A 63 -16.89 -12.94 -2.69
CA THR A 63 -16.62 -14.24 -3.33
C THR A 63 -16.54 -14.06 -4.84
N ALA A 64 -15.49 -14.62 -5.43
CA ALA A 64 -15.35 -14.68 -6.88
C ALA A 64 -16.38 -15.64 -7.48
N ILE A 65 -17.09 -15.20 -8.52
CA ILE A 65 -18.03 -16.01 -9.29
C ILE A 65 -17.75 -15.87 -10.78
N ALA A 66 -18.06 -16.88 -11.57
CA ALA A 66 -17.97 -16.80 -13.03
C ALA A 66 -18.94 -15.75 -13.56
N GLN A 67 -18.58 -15.05 -14.65
CA GLN A 67 -19.48 -14.08 -15.28
C GLN A 67 -20.78 -14.71 -15.73
N ASN A 68 -20.69 -15.88 -16.36
CA ASN A 68 -21.81 -16.74 -16.70
C ASN A 68 -21.53 -18.14 -16.14
N SER A 69 -22.51 -18.72 -15.48
CA SER A 69 -22.45 -20.10 -14.97
C SER A 69 -23.75 -20.81 -15.25
N LYS A 70 -23.67 -22.04 -15.74
CA LYS A 70 -24.79 -22.91 -15.95
C LYS A 70 -24.52 -24.30 -15.41
N ALA A 71 -25.45 -24.82 -14.64
CA ALA A 71 -25.40 -26.16 -14.12
C ALA A 71 -26.40 -27.05 -14.84
N TYR A 72 -25.92 -28.18 -15.31
CA TYR A 72 -26.72 -29.22 -15.95
C TYR A 72 -26.80 -30.41 -15.02
N ARG A 73 -28.01 -30.88 -14.72
CA ARG A 73 -28.23 -32.10 -13.96
C ARG A 73 -28.41 -33.25 -14.90
N VAL A 74 -27.60 -34.28 -14.75
CA VAL A 74 -27.65 -35.50 -15.58
C VAL A 74 -27.63 -36.71 -14.66
N GLN A 75 -28.45 -37.74 -14.97
CA GLN A 75 -28.33 -39.03 -14.29
C GLN A 75 -27.05 -39.73 -14.76
N ALA A 76 -26.20 -40.16 -13.84
CA ALA A 76 -24.94 -40.82 -14.17
C ALA A 76 -25.17 -42.10 -15.01
N SER A 77 -26.26 -42.84 -14.75
CA SER A 77 -26.68 -44.01 -15.51
C SER A 77 -27.02 -43.72 -16.98
N ASN A 78 -27.42 -42.48 -17.32
CA ASN A 78 -27.78 -42.10 -18.69
C ASN A 78 -26.59 -41.55 -19.51
N ILE A 79 -25.38 -41.50 -18.94
CA ILE A 79 -24.21 -41.01 -19.65
C ILE A 79 -23.62 -42.11 -20.52
N ASN A 80 -23.36 -41.79 -21.80
CA ASN A 80 -22.72 -42.72 -22.73
C ASN A 80 -21.19 -42.44 -22.75
N GLY A 81 -20.40 -43.42 -22.28
CA GLY A 81 -18.94 -43.38 -22.27
C GLY A 81 -18.32 -42.87 -20.98
N LYS A 82 -16.98 -42.74 -20.96
CA LYS A 82 -16.21 -42.21 -19.83
C LYS A 82 -16.32 -40.70 -19.77
N LEU A 83 -16.67 -40.18 -18.60
CA LEU A 83 -16.66 -38.74 -18.30
C LEU A 83 -15.21 -38.22 -18.14
N ASN A 84 -14.67 -37.66 -19.20
CA ASN A 84 -13.40 -36.93 -19.14
C ASN A 84 -13.69 -35.43 -19.29
N LEU A 85 -14.35 -34.85 -18.27
CA LEU A 85 -14.89 -33.48 -18.32
C LEU A 85 -14.05 -32.49 -17.55
N GLU A 86 -13.15 -32.96 -16.70
CA GLU A 86 -12.41 -32.05 -15.80
C GLU A 86 -11.44 -31.15 -16.57
N ASN A 87 -11.55 -29.86 -16.30
CA ASN A 87 -10.67 -28.80 -16.88
C ASN A 87 -10.79 -28.62 -18.42
N ARG A 88 -11.82 -29.19 -19.08
CA ARG A 88 -12.02 -29.04 -20.51
C ARG A 88 -12.63 -27.67 -20.82
N PHE A 89 -12.03 -26.96 -21.78
CA PHE A 89 -12.63 -25.77 -22.41
C PHE A 89 -13.48 -26.20 -23.59
N VAL A 90 -14.68 -25.66 -23.68
CA VAL A 90 -15.60 -25.89 -24.80
C VAL A 90 -16.00 -24.54 -25.43
N LYS A 91 -16.26 -24.58 -26.74
CA LYS A 91 -16.84 -23.46 -27.49
C LYS A 91 -18.37 -23.51 -27.40
N LYS A 92 -19.03 -22.36 -27.63
CA LYS A 92 -20.48 -22.33 -27.79
C LYS A 92 -20.91 -23.27 -28.89
N GLY A 93 -21.91 -24.10 -28.61
CA GLY A 93 -22.44 -25.15 -29.53
C GLY A 93 -21.64 -26.45 -29.55
N GLU A 94 -20.52 -26.51 -28.80
CA GLU A 94 -19.73 -27.73 -28.69
C GLU A 94 -20.40 -28.75 -27.77
N LYS A 95 -20.33 -30.05 -28.18
CA LYS A 95 -20.86 -31.16 -27.40
C LYS A 95 -20.03 -31.41 -26.14
N ILE A 96 -20.66 -31.32 -24.99
CA ILE A 96 -20.05 -31.62 -23.68
C ILE A 96 -20.01 -33.13 -23.44
N LEU A 97 -21.15 -33.79 -23.62
CA LEU A 97 -21.29 -35.25 -23.48
C LEU A 97 -22.44 -35.78 -24.35
N THR A 98 -22.49 -37.09 -24.54
CA THR A 98 -23.57 -37.83 -25.19
C THR A 98 -24.34 -38.66 -24.16
N LEU A 99 -25.63 -38.73 -24.31
CA LEU A 99 -26.52 -39.50 -23.47
C LEU A 99 -26.85 -40.85 -24.14
N LYS A 100 -27.21 -41.85 -23.34
CA LYS A 100 -27.58 -43.19 -23.84
C LYS A 100 -28.89 -43.21 -24.67
N ASP A 101 -29.78 -42.26 -24.42
CA ASP A 101 -30.99 -42.03 -25.15
C ASP A 101 -30.79 -41.39 -26.54
N GLY A 102 -29.51 -41.15 -26.92
CA GLY A 102 -29.12 -40.49 -28.17
C GLY A 102 -29.05 -38.98 -28.08
N GLY A 103 -29.49 -38.41 -26.96
CA GLY A 103 -29.36 -36.97 -26.69
C GLY A 103 -27.89 -36.52 -26.49
N SER A 104 -27.69 -35.23 -26.54
CA SER A 104 -26.36 -34.64 -26.27
C SER A 104 -26.51 -33.38 -25.43
N LEU A 105 -25.62 -33.21 -24.49
CA LEU A 105 -25.47 -31.96 -23.77
C LEU A 105 -24.55 -31.02 -24.56
N ILE A 106 -25.05 -29.84 -24.92
CA ILE A 106 -24.38 -28.86 -25.76
C ILE A 106 -24.07 -27.60 -24.91
N ALA A 107 -22.91 -27.01 -25.13
CA ALA A 107 -22.48 -25.79 -24.44
C ALA A 107 -23.28 -24.58 -24.97
N ASP A 108 -23.99 -23.88 -24.08
CA ASP A 108 -24.73 -22.66 -24.42
C ASP A 108 -23.81 -21.44 -24.69
N PHE A 109 -22.65 -21.45 -24.09
CA PHE A 109 -21.60 -20.44 -24.24
C PHE A 109 -20.23 -21.10 -24.15
N ALA A 110 -19.18 -20.36 -24.52
CA ALA A 110 -17.81 -20.84 -24.39
C ALA A 110 -17.36 -20.74 -22.93
N GLY A 111 -16.81 -21.82 -22.39
CA GLY A 111 -16.41 -21.86 -20.99
C GLY A 111 -15.65 -23.12 -20.60
N LYS A 112 -15.32 -23.20 -19.33
CA LYS A 112 -14.68 -24.35 -18.72
C LYS A 112 -15.74 -25.29 -18.13
N VAL A 113 -15.61 -26.54 -18.44
CA VAL A 113 -16.51 -27.57 -17.90
C VAL A 113 -15.95 -28.08 -16.58
N GLY A 114 -16.79 -28.08 -15.55
CA GLY A 114 -16.55 -28.70 -14.26
C GLY A 114 -17.50 -29.85 -13.98
N LYS A 115 -17.15 -30.68 -13.02
CA LYS A 115 -17.96 -31.80 -12.54
C LYS A 115 -18.18 -31.65 -11.04
N ARG A 116 -19.41 -31.83 -10.59
CA ARG A 116 -19.77 -31.92 -9.18
C ARG A 116 -20.64 -33.15 -8.94
N GLU A 117 -20.19 -34.03 -8.07
CA GLU A 117 -20.99 -35.14 -7.60
C GLU A 117 -21.94 -34.67 -6.50
N ILE A 118 -23.18 -35.11 -6.53
CA ILE A 118 -24.14 -34.90 -5.46
C ILE A 118 -24.07 -36.15 -4.56
N ALA A 119 -23.97 -35.90 -3.24
CA ALA A 119 -23.98 -37.00 -2.27
C ALA A 119 -25.24 -37.90 -2.45
N GLN A 120 -25.01 -39.18 -2.43
CA GLN A 120 -26.09 -40.19 -2.49
C GLN A 120 -27.11 -39.90 -1.37
N GLY A 121 -28.41 -40.03 -1.71
CA GLY A 121 -29.49 -39.90 -0.74
C GLY A 121 -30.20 -38.56 -0.67
N VAL A 122 -29.59 -37.45 -1.14
CA VAL A 122 -30.23 -36.13 -1.07
C VAL A 122 -31.26 -35.87 -2.18
N LEU A 123 -31.17 -36.57 -3.32
CA LEU A 123 -32.08 -36.40 -4.46
C LEU A 123 -32.42 -37.73 -5.17
N GLY A 124 -32.32 -38.87 -4.49
CA GLY A 124 -32.54 -40.20 -5.11
C GLY A 124 -31.52 -40.47 -6.22
N SER A 125 -30.67 -41.44 -6.01
CA SER A 125 -29.71 -42.04 -6.93
C SER A 125 -28.93 -41.15 -7.92
N GLU A 126 -27.62 -41.11 -7.75
CA GLU A 126 -26.58 -40.90 -8.78
C GLU A 126 -26.77 -39.71 -9.73
N SER A 127 -27.26 -38.57 -9.25
CA SER A 127 -27.27 -37.35 -10.06
C SER A 127 -25.91 -36.69 -10.10
N LEU A 128 -25.46 -36.34 -11.29
CA LEU A 128 -24.25 -35.61 -11.58
C LEU A 128 -24.60 -34.17 -11.97
N ILE A 129 -23.96 -33.21 -11.37
CA ILE A 129 -24.01 -31.81 -11.82
C ILE A 129 -22.76 -31.54 -12.65
N ILE A 130 -22.99 -31.11 -13.90
CA ILE A 130 -21.94 -30.59 -14.79
C ILE A 130 -22.11 -29.10 -14.82
N THR A 131 -21.03 -28.36 -14.52
CA THR A 131 -21.02 -26.90 -14.58
C THR A 131 -20.30 -26.45 -15.86
N LEU A 132 -20.82 -25.40 -16.46
CA LEU A 132 -20.18 -24.68 -17.54
C LEU A 132 -19.96 -23.22 -17.05
N ASP A 133 -18.72 -22.79 -16.91
CA ASP A 133 -18.35 -21.51 -16.33
C ASP A 133 -17.54 -20.66 -17.32
N ASP A 134 -18.02 -19.46 -17.63
CA ASP A 134 -17.24 -18.46 -18.36
C ASP A 134 -16.28 -17.79 -17.39
N LEU A 135 -15.02 -18.19 -17.45
CA LEU A 135 -13.97 -17.75 -16.56
C LEU A 135 -13.12 -16.59 -17.10
N LYS A 136 -13.37 -16.09 -18.33
CA LYS A 136 -12.58 -14.98 -18.92
C LYS A 136 -12.69 -13.71 -18.10
N LYS A 137 -13.84 -13.51 -17.49
CA LYS A 137 -14.09 -12.46 -16.54
C LYS A 137 -14.65 -13.06 -15.26
N ILE A 138 -14.19 -12.55 -14.15
CA ILE A 138 -14.71 -12.90 -12.83
C ILE A 138 -15.49 -11.72 -12.29
N VAL A 139 -16.57 -12.04 -11.67
CA VAL A 139 -17.43 -11.11 -10.94
C VAL A 139 -17.25 -11.37 -9.46
N ILE A 140 -17.17 -10.31 -8.68
CA ILE A 140 -17.05 -10.39 -7.22
C ILE A 140 -18.18 -9.57 -6.62
N ASP A 141 -19.10 -10.27 -5.96
CA ASP A 141 -20.19 -9.63 -5.22
C ASP A 141 -19.68 -9.22 -3.84
N ILE A 142 -19.73 -7.93 -3.57
CA ILE A 142 -19.25 -7.30 -2.34
C ILE A 142 -20.38 -6.57 -1.62
N LYS A 143 -20.26 -6.46 -0.30
CA LYS A 143 -21.13 -5.63 0.52
C LYS A 143 -20.38 -4.39 0.95
N VAL A 144 -20.90 -3.21 0.60
CA VAL A 144 -20.32 -1.92 0.94
C VAL A 144 -21.19 -1.26 2.00
N PRO A 145 -20.65 -0.81 3.15
CA PRO A 145 -21.41 -0.15 4.20
C PRO A 145 -22.18 1.10 3.70
N GLU A 146 -23.38 1.35 4.23
CA GLU A 146 -24.29 2.43 3.77
C GLU A 146 -23.69 3.83 3.86
N ASN A 147 -22.76 4.07 4.77
CA ASN A 147 -22.09 5.37 4.91
C ASN A 147 -21.22 5.76 3.69
N TYR A 148 -20.94 4.82 2.79
CA TYR A 148 -20.20 5.07 1.56
C TYR A 148 -21.09 5.25 0.32
N VAL A 149 -22.42 5.14 0.46
CA VAL A 149 -23.35 5.24 -0.68
C VAL A 149 -23.18 6.54 -1.47
N GLY A 150 -22.93 7.67 -0.79
CA GLY A 150 -22.74 8.96 -1.44
C GLY A 150 -21.50 9.08 -2.34
N VAL A 151 -20.51 8.19 -2.17
CA VAL A 151 -19.29 8.18 -2.97
C VAL A 151 -19.21 7.00 -3.93
N LEU A 152 -20.09 6.02 -3.76
CA LEU A 152 -20.10 4.81 -4.57
C LEU A 152 -20.70 5.10 -5.96
N LYS A 153 -19.93 4.77 -7.02
CA LYS A 153 -20.34 4.97 -8.41
C LYS A 153 -19.86 3.82 -9.28
N THR A 154 -20.62 3.48 -10.32
CA THR A 154 -20.18 2.55 -11.37
C THR A 154 -18.93 3.08 -12.05
N GLY A 155 -18.02 2.19 -12.43
CA GLY A 155 -16.73 2.55 -13.04
C GLY A 155 -15.62 2.89 -12.06
N LEU A 156 -15.88 3.03 -10.75
CA LEU A 156 -14.80 3.21 -9.77
C LEU A 156 -13.80 2.06 -9.88
N LYS A 157 -12.52 2.38 -9.85
CA LYS A 157 -11.42 1.41 -9.89
C LYS A 157 -11.42 0.57 -8.62
N ALA A 158 -11.12 -0.71 -8.78
CA ALA A 158 -10.93 -1.62 -7.67
C ALA A 158 -9.62 -2.40 -7.84
N GLU A 159 -8.87 -2.52 -6.77
CA GLU A 159 -7.74 -3.43 -6.63
C GLU A 159 -8.25 -4.67 -5.89
N VAL A 160 -8.02 -5.82 -6.50
CA VAL A 160 -8.50 -7.10 -5.99
C VAL A 160 -7.32 -8.00 -5.71
N THR A 161 -7.28 -8.57 -4.51
CA THR A 161 -6.22 -9.47 -4.07
C THR A 161 -6.82 -10.75 -3.48
N SER A 162 -6.03 -11.81 -3.49
CA SER A 162 -6.37 -13.09 -2.84
C SER A 162 -5.18 -13.54 -2.00
N SER A 163 -5.43 -14.24 -0.92
CA SER A 163 -4.39 -14.88 -0.10
C SER A 163 -3.59 -15.94 -0.88
N ALA A 164 -4.18 -16.49 -1.94
CA ALA A 164 -3.53 -17.49 -2.79
C ALA A 164 -2.47 -16.91 -3.74
N TYR A 165 -2.54 -15.62 -4.05
CA TYR A 165 -1.67 -14.98 -5.04
C TYR A 165 -1.10 -13.67 -4.53
N LYS A 166 0.21 -13.46 -4.66
CA LYS A 166 0.89 -12.18 -4.37
C LYS A 166 0.73 -11.21 -5.55
N LYS A 167 -0.47 -11.05 -6.08
CA LYS A 167 -0.77 -10.26 -7.28
C LYS A 167 -2.00 -9.40 -7.05
N ILE A 168 -1.98 -8.19 -7.59
CA ILE A 168 -3.13 -7.30 -7.62
C ILE A 168 -3.82 -7.45 -8.97
N PHE A 169 -5.09 -7.86 -8.95
CA PHE A 169 -5.95 -7.85 -10.12
C PHE A 169 -6.68 -6.52 -10.19
N LYS A 170 -6.73 -5.92 -11.36
CA LYS A 170 -7.44 -4.66 -11.59
C LYS A 170 -8.87 -4.94 -11.97
N GLY A 171 -9.79 -4.32 -11.25
CA GLY A 171 -11.22 -4.39 -11.52
C GLY A 171 -11.88 -3.02 -11.50
N LYS A 172 -13.17 -3.01 -11.70
CA LYS A 172 -14.03 -1.82 -11.57
C LYS A 172 -15.42 -2.20 -11.08
N ILE A 173 -16.11 -1.26 -10.44
CA ILE A 173 -17.53 -1.44 -10.09
C ILE A 173 -18.33 -1.52 -11.40
N GLU A 174 -19.02 -2.63 -11.60
CA GLU A 174 -19.90 -2.87 -12.74
C GLU A 174 -21.34 -2.44 -12.42
N THR A 175 -21.85 -2.91 -11.27
CA THR A 175 -23.23 -2.60 -10.84
C THR A 175 -23.28 -2.30 -9.35
N ILE A 176 -24.27 -1.51 -8.97
CA ILE A 176 -24.60 -1.16 -7.60
C ILE A 176 -26.10 -1.44 -7.44
N SER A 177 -26.49 -2.13 -6.37
CA SER A 177 -27.89 -2.37 -6.05
C SER A 177 -28.64 -1.04 -5.83
N SER A 178 -29.92 -1.02 -6.17
CA SER A 178 -30.80 0.12 -5.89
C SER A 178 -31.32 0.15 -4.44
N ARG A 179 -31.00 -0.87 -3.64
CA ARG A 179 -31.49 -1.04 -2.27
C ARG A 179 -30.37 -1.37 -1.30
N ILE A 180 -30.49 -0.80 -0.10
CA ILE A 180 -29.67 -1.15 1.06
C ILE A 180 -30.35 -2.33 1.77
N ASP A 181 -29.57 -3.31 2.17
CA ASP A 181 -30.02 -4.40 3.04
C ASP A 181 -30.12 -3.86 4.48
N PRO A 182 -31.34 -3.78 5.06
CA PRO A 182 -31.51 -3.21 6.38
C PRO A 182 -30.93 -4.07 7.51
N SER A 183 -30.73 -5.36 7.27
CA SER A 183 -30.17 -6.30 8.26
C SER A 183 -28.67 -6.13 8.42
N THR A 184 -27.97 -5.90 7.29
CA THR A 184 -26.49 -5.75 7.26
C THR A 184 -26.04 -4.30 7.11
N ARG A 185 -26.95 -3.35 6.92
CA ARG A 185 -26.66 -1.92 6.67
C ARG A 185 -25.63 -1.75 5.56
N SER A 186 -25.79 -2.50 4.48
CA SER A 186 -24.87 -2.51 3.36
C SER A 186 -25.60 -2.50 2.01
N ILE A 187 -24.90 -2.03 0.98
CA ILE A 187 -25.36 -2.07 -0.40
C ILE A 187 -24.57 -3.13 -1.16
N LEU A 188 -25.26 -3.99 -1.87
CA LEU A 188 -24.63 -4.99 -2.73
C LEU A 188 -24.07 -4.29 -3.96
N SER A 189 -22.79 -4.54 -4.24
CA SER A 189 -22.10 -4.01 -5.42
C SER A 189 -21.31 -5.13 -6.08
N ARG A 190 -21.14 -5.03 -7.38
CA ARG A 190 -20.48 -6.03 -8.19
C ARG A 190 -19.23 -5.44 -8.82
N ILE A 191 -18.10 -6.12 -8.61
CA ILE A 191 -16.82 -5.81 -9.25
C ILE A 191 -16.62 -6.79 -10.40
N ILE A 192 -16.23 -6.28 -11.57
CA ILE A 192 -15.78 -7.10 -12.68
C ILE A 192 -14.27 -7.02 -12.81
N VAL A 193 -13.63 -8.17 -13.00
CA VAL A 193 -12.17 -8.33 -13.11
C VAL A 193 -11.86 -9.15 -14.36
N ASP A 194 -10.87 -8.73 -15.13
CA ASP A 194 -10.33 -9.54 -16.22
C ASP A 194 -9.55 -10.72 -15.65
N ASN A 195 -9.87 -11.92 -16.15
CA ASN A 195 -9.24 -13.18 -15.74
C ASN A 195 -8.77 -13.99 -16.96
N SER A 196 -8.22 -13.31 -17.95
CA SER A 196 -7.79 -13.93 -19.22
C SER A 196 -6.76 -15.05 -19.01
N ASN A 197 -6.02 -15.03 -17.91
CA ASN A 197 -5.06 -16.06 -17.53
C ASN A 197 -5.68 -17.18 -16.68
N PHE A 198 -6.99 -17.14 -16.37
CA PHE A 198 -7.70 -18.13 -15.57
C PHE A 198 -7.11 -18.38 -14.16
N GLU A 199 -6.50 -17.35 -13.57
CA GLU A 199 -5.86 -17.44 -12.27
C GLU A 199 -6.89 -17.41 -11.13
N ILE A 200 -7.95 -16.60 -11.26
CA ILE A 200 -9.02 -16.53 -10.26
C ILE A 200 -10.03 -17.65 -10.53
N ILE A 201 -10.26 -18.45 -9.50
CA ILE A 201 -11.20 -19.58 -9.56
C ILE A 201 -12.50 -19.19 -8.83
N PRO A 202 -13.69 -19.47 -9.40
CA PRO A 202 -14.96 -19.28 -8.70
C PRO A 202 -14.97 -19.94 -7.32
N GLY A 203 -15.53 -19.27 -6.33
CA GLY A 203 -15.55 -19.70 -4.94
C GLY A 203 -14.41 -19.12 -4.08
N GLN A 204 -13.38 -18.51 -4.68
CA GLN A 204 -12.31 -17.88 -3.91
C GLN A 204 -12.80 -16.63 -3.18
N LEU A 205 -12.34 -16.46 -1.94
CA LEU A 205 -12.48 -15.21 -1.20
C LEU A 205 -11.47 -14.20 -1.72
N MET A 206 -11.97 -13.02 -2.10
CA MET A 206 -11.19 -11.91 -2.62
C MET A 206 -11.31 -10.71 -1.70
N THR A 207 -10.18 -10.07 -1.42
CA THR A 207 -10.15 -8.75 -0.79
C THR A 207 -10.22 -7.68 -1.87
N VAL A 208 -11.12 -6.72 -1.70
CA VAL A 208 -11.40 -5.67 -2.68
C VAL A 208 -11.16 -4.31 -2.04
N LYS A 209 -10.32 -3.51 -2.68
CA LYS A 209 -10.05 -2.12 -2.34
C LYS A 209 -10.59 -1.21 -3.43
N ILE A 210 -11.72 -0.56 -3.16
CA ILE A 210 -12.37 0.39 -4.07
C ILE A 210 -11.70 1.76 -3.89
N ILE A 211 -11.26 2.36 -4.99
CA ILE A 211 -10.56 3.64 -5.01
C ILE A 211 -11.54 4.75 -5.39
N TYR A 212 -11.59 5.80 -4.58
CA TYR A 212 -12.43 6.97 -4.84
C TYR A 212 -11.74 8.27 -4.42
N ASP A 213 -12.27 9.42 -4.84
CA ASP A 213 -11.74 10.76 -4.56
C ASP A 213 -10.24 10.88 -4.91
N GLU A 214 -9.89 10.36 -6.10
CA GLU A 214 -8.53 10.34 -6.64
C GLU A 214 -8.16 11.74 -7.14
N LYS A 215 -7.07 12.31 -6.59
CA LYS A 215 -6.58 13.66 -6.94
C LYS A 215 -5.06 13.68 -7.01
N LYS A 216 -4.54 14.39 -8.01
CA LYS A 216 -3.11 14.75 -8.04
C LYS A 216 -2.89 15.94 -7.13
N GLN A 217 -2.06 15.79 -6.12
CA GLN A 217 -1.70 16.82 -5.14
C GLN A 217 -0.20 16.82 -4.92
N ILE A 218 0.35 17.92 -4.43
CA ILE A 218 1.73 18.00 -3.97
C ILE A 218 1.91 16.93 -2.89
N GLY A 219 2.97 16.14 -3.02
CA GLY A 219 3.29 15.05 -2.09
C GLY A 219 4.73 15.11 -1.63
N VAL A 220 4.93 14.84 -0.35
CA VAL A 220 6.25 14.68 0.26
C VAL A 220 6.37 13.30 0.88
N PRO A 221 7.57 12.72 1.01
CA PRO A 221 7.77 11.50 1.79
C PRO A 221 7.25 11.69 3.22
N GLU A 222 6.61 10.68 3.77
CA GLU A 222 6.09 10.73 5.15
C GLU A 222 7.20 10.97 6.18
N SER A 223 8.41 10.48 5.90
CA SER A 223 9.62 10.70 6.71
C SER A 223 10.09 12.16 6.77
N ALA A 224 9.70 12.99 5.78
CA ALA A 224 10.02 14.42 5.77
C ALA A 224 9.15 15.25 6.71
N VAL A 225 7.96 14.73 7.08
CA VAL A 225 6.97 15.48 7.85
C VAL A 225 7.21 15.29 9.34
N THR A 226 7.35 16.41 10.05
CA THR A 226 7.42 16.43 11.52
C THR A 226 6.15 17.05 12.07
N ILE A 227 5.56 16.40 13.07
CA ILE A 227 4.37 16.89 13.78
C ILE A 227 4.79 17.32 15.19
N GLN A 228 4.49 18.56 15.56
CA GLN A 228 4.74 19.09 16.88
C GLN A 228 3.45 19.71 17.43
N GLY A 229 2.84 19.05 18.39
CA GLY A 229 1.51 19.41 18.86
C GLY A 229 0.48 19.28 17.72
N SER A 230 -0.20 20.37 17.39
CA SER A 230 -1.18 20.46 16.29
C SER A 230 -0.57 20.96 14.96
N THR A 231 0.73 21.27 14.91
CA THR A 231 1.37 21.85 13.74
C THR A 231 2.24 20.83 13.03
N ALA A 232 2.06 20.69 11.72
CA ALA A 232 2.95 19.93 10.86
C ALA A 232 3.93 20.86 10.15
N PHE A 233 5.19 20.43 10.01
CA PHE A 233 6.20 21.17 9.29
C PHE A 233 7.19 20.24 8.59
N VAL A 234 7.90 20.79 7.64
CA VAL A 234 9.04 20.15 6.96
C VAL A 234 10.25 21.09 7.06
N TYR A 235 11.42 20.56 6.77
CA TYR A 235 12.59 21.38 6.48
C TYR A 235 12.80 21.44 4.98
N THR A 236 12.74 22.64 4.41
CA THR A 236 13.16 22.89 3.02
C THR A 236 14.66 23.20 3.01
N VAL A 237 15.27 22.99 1.85
CA VAL A 237 16.71 23.28 1.65
C VAL A 237 16.84 24.52 0.79
N ASN A 238 17.58 25.49 1.32
CA ASN A 238 18.00 26.67 0.60
C ASN A 238 19.52 26.73 0.66
N ASP A 239 20.20 26.48 -0.48
CA ASP A 239 21.63 26.22 -0.58
C ASP A 239 22.06 25.10 0.39
N ASP A 240 22.90 25.41 1.38
CA ASP A 240 23.38 24.48 2.42
C ASP A 240 22.68 24.68 3.77
N THR A 241 21.51 25.32 3.78
CA THR A 241 20.80 25.69 5.00
C THR A 241 19.40 25.07 5.00
N ALA A 242 19.00 24.50 6.13
CA ALA A 242 17.66 24.01 6.34
C ALA A 242 16.75 25.13 6.87
N GLU A 243 15.58 25.28 6.31
CA GLU A 243 14.57 26.24 6.71
C GLU A 243 13.28 25.53 7.12
N LYS A 244 12.81 25.79 8.35
CA LYS A 244 11.57 25.23 8.86
C LYS A 244 10.38 25.88 8.18
N LYS A 245 9.53 25.09 7.51
CA LYS A 245 8.35 25.56 6.80
C LYS A 245 7.11 24.83 7.30
N ASN A 246 6.17 25.56 7.87
CA ASN A 246 4.90 25.01 8.32
C ASN A 246 4.07 24.60 7.10
N ILE A 247 3.42 23.46 7.20
CA ILE A 247 2.58 22.89 6.14
C ILE A 247 1.24 22.46 6.70
N GLU A 248 0.25 22.47 5.85
CA GLU A 248 -1.02 21.81 6.09
C GLU A 248 -1.03 20.47 5.35
N ILE A 249 -1.22 19.38 6.09
CA ILE A 249 -1.18 18.03 5.55
C ILE A 249 -2.58 17.50 5.25
N GLY A 250 -2.68 16.65 4.24
CA GLY A 250 -3.93 16.00 3.85
C GLY A 250 -3.84 14.48 3.92
N LYS A 251 -4.13 13.83 2.79
CA LYS A 251 -4.16 12.35 2.68
C LYS A 251 -2.78 11.73 2.73
N ARG A 252 -2.73 10.47 3.17
CA ARG A 252 -1.52 9.65 3.16
C ARG A 252 -1.73 8.45 2.25
N ASN A 253 -0.84 8.25 1.30
CA ASN A 253 -0.85 7.09 0.40
C ASN A 253 0.58 6.70 0.03
N PHE A 254 0.91 5.43 0.05
CA PHE A 254 2.19 4.86 -0.41
C PHE A 254 3.43 5.54 0.19
N GLY A 255 3.44 5.78 1.50
CA GLY A 255 4.58 6.42 2.18
C GLY A 255 4.75 7.90 1.85
N LYS A 256 3.75 8.53 1.19
CA LYS A 256 3.70 9.97 0.94
C LYS A 256 2.52 10.62 1.65
N VAL A 257 2.70 11.88 2.01
CA VAL A 257 1.68 12.75 2.59
C VAL A 257 1.36 13.85 1.59
N SER A 258 0.07 14.08 1.32
CA SER A 258 -0.32 15.22 0.51
C SER A 258 -0.20 16.51 1.30
N VAL A 259 0.26 17.58 0.65
CA VAL A 259 0.38 18.91 1.21
C VAL A 259 -0.69 19.79 0.58
N ILE A 260 -1.55 20.36 1.44
CA ILE A 260 -2.65 21.24 1.05
C ILE A 260 -2.12 22.65 0.83
N SER A 261 -1.26 23.12 1.75
CA SER A 261 -0.63 24.44 1.70
C SER A 261 0.75 24.43 2.33
N GLY A 262 1.59 25.41 1.98
CA GLY A 262 2.92 25.60 2.56
C GLY A 262 4.08 25.11 1.70
N LEU A 263 3.89 24.37 0.61
CA LEU A 263 4.95 23.97 -0.33
C LEU A 263 4.52 24.19 -1.78
N SER A 264 5.52 24.33 -2.63
CA SER A 264 5.38 24.43 -4.08
C SER A 264 5.99 23.21 -4.77
N GLU A 265 5.50 22.89 -5.97
CA GLU A 265 6.12 21.86 -6.80
C GLU A 265 7.55 22.29 -7.16
N GLY A 266 8.50 21.39 -6.98
CA GLY A 266 9.92 21.67 -7.20
C GLY A 266 10.71 22.03 -5.95
N ASP A 267 10.05 22.37 -4.83
CA ASP A 267 10.75 22.58 -3.54
C ASP A 267 11.58 21.35 -3.19
N ILE A 268 12.68 21.53 -2.48
CA ILE A 268 13.52 20.44 -1.98
C ILE A 268 13.29 20.32 -0.48
N VAL A 269 12.86 19.15 -0.01
CA VAL A 269 12.62 18.87 1.41
C VAL A 269 13.58 17.80 1.93
N ILE A 270 13.94 17.89 3.20
CA ILE A 270 14.76 16.90 3.87
C ILE A 270 13.88 15.69 4.18
N SER A 271 14.20 14.53 3.60
CA SER A 271 13.46 13.27 3.78
C SER A 271 14.06 12.35 4.84
N GLU A 272 15.38 12.43 5.08
CA GLU A 272 16.05 11.67 6.14
C GLU A 272 17.06 12.53 6.90
N GLY A 273 17.26 12.18 8.17
CA GLY A 273 18.12 12.96 9.06
C GLY A 273 17.44 14.18 9.70
N VAL A 274 16.13 14.31 9.54
CA VAL A 274 15.30 15.43 10.03
C VAL A 274 15.54 15.71 11.53
N SER A 275 15.69 14.68 12.35
CA SER A 275 15.92 14.82 13.81
C SER A 275 17.23 15.51 14.19
N LYS A 276 18.20 15.58 13.28
CA LYS A 276 19.50 16.21 13.47
C LYS A 276 19.52 17.67 13.02
N VAL A 277 18.48 18.10 12.33
CA VAL A 277 18.38 19.42 11.69
C VAL A 277 17.74 20.43 12.64
N ARG A 278 18.20 21.67 12.56
CA ARG A 278 17.62 22.84 13.25
C ARG A 278 17.24 23.88 12.21
N ASP A 279 16.25 24.69 12.55
CA ASP A 279 15.88 25.83 11.72
C ASP A 279 17.09 26.77 11.51
N LYS A 280 17.31 27.19 10.27
CA LYS A 280 18.45 27.98 9.81
C LYS A 280 19.83 27.31 10.07
N GLY A 281 19.84 26.02 10.35
CA GLY A 281 21.05 25.22 10.55
C GLY A 281 21.72 24.83 9.25
N LYS A 282 23.07 24.83 9.23
CA LYS A 282 23.83 24.28 8.09
C LYS A 282 23.65 22.77 8.01
N ILE A 283 23.51 22.26 6.80
CA ILE A 283 23.36 20.85 6.48
C ILE A 283 24.35 20.44 5.40
N LYS A 284 24.59 19.15 5.26
CA LYS A 284 25.32 18.54 4.15
C LYS A 284 24.40 17.54 3.46
N ILE A 285 24.07 17.80 2.21
CA ILE A 285 23.31 16.85 1.42
C ILE A 285 24.19 15.63 1.13
N VAL A 286 23.70 14.46 1.47
CA VAL A 286 24.33 13.16 1.17
C VAL A 286 23.42 12.35 0.29
N THR A 287 23.98 11.68 -0.70
CA THR A 287 23.21 10.77 -1.54
C THR A 287 22.93 9.50 -0.74
N SER A 288 21.71 8.97 -0.83
CA SER A 288 21.38 7.66 -0.27
C SER A 288 22.36 6.63 -0.88
N ALA A 289 23.10 5.95 -0.02
CA ALA A 289 23.79 4.75 -0.47
C ALA A 289 22.70 3.71 -0.80
N ASN A 290 22.62 3.33 -2.08
CA ASN A 290 21.78 2.23 -2.56
C ASN A 290 22.22 0.90 -1.92
#